data_db466075321d0ec39beb9d6283499832
#
_entry.id   db466075321d0ec39beb9d6283499832
#
_cell.length_a   1.000
_cell.length_b   1.000
_cell.length_c   1.000
_cell.angle_alpha   90.00
_cell.angle_beta   90.00
_cell.angle_gamma   90.00
#
_symmetry.space_group_name_H-M   'P 1'
#
loop_
_entity.id
_entity.type
_entity.pdbx_description
1 polymer ?
#
loop_
_entity_poly.entity_id
_entity_poly.type
_entity_poly.pdbx_seq_one_letter_code
_entity_poly.pdbx_strand_id
1 'polypeptide(L)'
;MKKIRLSVALCAVAMTALTANAQSSQPADIFPLGNYEELTDTKPHDTDAAWAKLAAPTQLSWASIDTRYRRLDIPRVKQQKTVSLKAWRGERVNAQAVLWTNVNLDDVQIAVTDLRSGKAVIPASAIRTNFVRYVMTDELNKDGSGCGYRNPADWDSSVVADVLDINKTLPVRRNTTQPIWANVWVPQDAKPGNYTAQITVSGKNMKPMSLQLKLQVINRTLPSPQQWATNLDLWQNPYSVARYYKVPLWSKAHFDAMRPIMKMLADAGQYSITTSIMHKPWNGQTEDHYDSMVTRIKHIDGSWSFDYAVFDRYVDFMMNDVGINRLIACYTMIPWDLRFDYYDEATNRIQFVKAKPGDAAYAEYWGTFLRDFAKHLRQKGWFDKTCIAMDERPMKDMQAAIKVIKDADKDYKISLAGIYHKEIERDLYYYCIAYGHDFPQDVLARRRAEGKISTYYTCCTEGFPNTFTFSPPAEAAWMAVHALGGDYDGYLRWSYNSWTRDPLRDSRFRKWAAGDTYCMYPGPRSSIRFERLIEGLQICEKIVLMRKEYTRTGQKAKLQKLNKMVKKFTPQEVPASKRALAAPMVEAIEQLLN
;
A
#
# COMPACT_ATOMS: atom_id res chain seq x y z
N MET A 1 20.21 54.76 68.41
CA MET A 1 20.66 54.10 67.16
C MET A 1 20.23 52.65 67.23
N LYS A 2 19.07 52.33 66.65
CA LYS A 2 18.50 50.96 66.59
C LYS A 2 18.88 50.32 65.27
N LYS A 3 19.58 49.20 65.33
CA LYS A 3 19.92 48.36 64.16
C LYS A 3 18.69 47.57 63.75
N ILE A 4 18.19 47.81 62.56
CA ILE A 4 17.15 47.01 61.91
C ILE A 4 17.85 45.84 61.25
N ARG A 5 17.55 44.62 61.70
CA ARG A 5 17.95 43.37 60.98
C ARG A 5 16.89 43.04 59.92
N LEU A 6 17.28 43.04 58.66
CA LEU A 6 16.47 42.62 57.60
C LEU A 6 16.64 41.08 57.47
N SER A 7 15.58 40.33 57.75
CA SER A 7 15.54 38.90 57.56
C SER A 7 15.06 38.63 56.12
N VAL A 8 15.94 38.12 55.29
CA VAL A 8 15.60 37.65 53.97
C VAL A 8 15.06 36.22 54.12
N ALA A 9 13.76 36.05 53.91
CA ALA A 9 13.15 34.74 53.84
C ALA A 9 13.39 34.17 52.42
N LEU A 10 14.21 33.14 52.33
CA LEU A 10 14.41 32.37 51.09
C LEU A 10 13.19 31.45 50.92
N CYS A 11 12.26 31.82 50.04
CA CYS A 11 11.24 30.88 49.54
C CYS A 11 11.91 29.93 48.55
N ALA A 12 12.28 28.75 49.01
CA ALA A 12 12.61 27.64 48.12
C ALA A 12 11.32 27.14 47.45
N VAL A 13 11.07 27.56 46.23
CA VAL A 13 10.06 26.95 45.39
C VAL A 13 10.64 25.60 44.95
N ALA A 14 10.17 24.54 45.59
CA ALA A 14 10.40 23.18 45.10
C ALA A 14 9.65 23.03 43.78
N MET A 15 10.36 23.20 42.65
CA MET A 15 9.91 22.67 41.36
C MET A 15 9.95 21.15 41.46
N THR A 16 8.84 20.55 41.85
CA THR A 16 8.59 19.15 41.52
C THR A 16 8.49 19.05 40.00
N ALA A 17 9.60 18.69 39.39
CA ALA A 17 9.58 18.18 38.02
C ALA A 17 8.67 16.96 38.03
N LEU A 18 7.41 17.15 37.63
CA LEU A 18 6.57 16.08 37.14
C LEU A 18 7.27 15.59 35.87
N THR A 19 8.22 14.66 36.02
CA THR A 19 8.57 13.74 34.97
C THR A 19 7.31 12.94 34.70
N ALA A 20 6.48 13.44 33.80
CA ALA A 20 5.55 12.61 33.12
C ALA A 20 6.41 11.55 32.44
N ASN A 21 6.55 10.39 33.06
CA ASN A 21 6.85 9.15 32.39
C ASN A 21 5.71 8.96 31.39
N ALA A 22 5.85 9.57 30.21
CA ALA A 22 5.18 9.08 29.03
C ALA A 22 5.77 7.69 28.81
N GLN A 23 5.22 6.69 29.49
CA GLN A 23 5.32 5.32 29.03
C GLN A 23 4.97 5.39 27.58
N SER A 24 5.96 5.18 26.71
CA SER A 24 5.73 5.00 25.28
C SER A 24 4.87 3.75 25.18
N SER A 25 3.54 3.93 25.18
CA SER A 25 2.65 2.83 24.93
C SER A 25 3.07 2.23 23.59
N GLN A 26 3.47 0.96 23.64
CA GLN A 26 3.70 0.20 22.41
C GLN A 26 2.43 0.32 21.56
N PRO A 27 2.51 0.38 20.23
CA PRO A 27 1.32 0.40 19.38
C PRO A 27 0.32 -0.71 19.72
N ALA A 28 0.81 -1.86 20.19
CA ALA A 28 0.02 -2.97 20.71
C ALA A 28 -0.80 -2.64 21.97
N ASP A 29 -0.35 -1.68 22.79
CA ASP A 29 -1.05 -1.27 24.01
C ASP A 29 -2.18 -0.28 23.73
N ILE A 30 -2.06 0.50 22.64
CA ILE A 30 -3.06 1.49 22.23
C ILE A 30 -4.20 0.85 21.47
N PHE A 31 -3.89 -0.07 20.58
CA PHE A 31 -4.83 -0.92 19.87
C PHE A 31 -4.40 -2.35 20.17
N PRO A 32 -5.00 -2.98 21.21
CA PRO A 32 -4.70 -4.36 21.49
C PRO A 32 -4.86 -5.11 20.17
N LEU A 33 -3.85 -5.88 19.80
CA LEU A 33 -3.89 -6.81 18.66
C LEU A 33 -5.03 -7.83 18.85
N GLY A 34 -5.76 -7.68 19.93
CA GLY A 34 -6.90 -8.42 20.36
C GLY A 34 -8.14 -8.15 19.53
N ASN A 35 -9.09 -8.94 19.79
CA ASN A 35 -10.32 -9.13 19.07
C ASN A 35 -11.10 -7.81 18.92
N TYR A 36 -11.36 -7.47 17.67
CA TYR A 36 -12.45 -6.57 17.32
C TYR A 36 -13.63 -7.40 16.80
N GLU A 37 -14.84 -6.93 17.06
CA GLU A 37 -16.03 -7.52 16.48
C GLU A 37 -16.27 -6.96 15.09
N GLU A 38 -16.51 -7.85 14.14
CA GLU A 38 -16.87 -7.50 12.78
C GLU A 38 -18.32 -6.98 12.75
N LEU A 39 -18.61 -6.10 11.81
CA LEU A 39 -19.98 -5.62 11.61
C LEU A 39 -20.85 -6.71 11.01
N THR A 40 -22.17 -6.57 11.21
CA THR A 40 -23.16 -7.53 10.73
C THR A 40 -23.36 -7.42 9.23
N ASP A 41 -23.36 -8.55 8.53
CA ASP A 41 -23.78 -8.64 7.14
C ASP A 41 -25.31 -8.61 7.06
N THR A 42 -25.85 -7.66 6.29
CA THR A 42 -27.29 -7.52 6.08
C THR A 42 -27.79 -8.16 4.77
N LYS A 43 -26.87 -8.67 3.94
CA LYS A 43 -27.23 -9.35 2.69
C LYS A 43 -27.86 -10.70 2.94
N PRO A 44 -28.76 -11.17 2.06
CA PRO A 44 -29.28 -12.53 2.12
C PRO A 44 -28.17 -13.58 2.18
N HIS A 45 -28.34 -14.60 3.00
CA HIS A 45 -27.37 -15.66 3.25
C HIS A 45 -28.07 -17.02 3.42
N ASP A 46 -27.27 -18.08 3.53
CA ASP A 46 -27.80 -19.44 3.71
C ASP A 46 -28.54 -19.58 5.04
N THR A 47 -29.65 -20.28 5.00
CA THR A 47 -30.53 -20.46 6.16
C THR A 47 -29.97 -21.48 7.16
N ASP A 48 -30.39 -21.40 8.42
CA ASP A 48 -30.06 -22.39 9.45
C ASP A 48 -30.40 -23.83 9.00
N ALA A 49 -31.50 -24.00 8.25
CA ALA A 49 -31.87 -25.29 7.69
C ALA A 49 -30.89 -25.81 6.64
N ALA A 50 -30.25 -24.92 5.87
CA ALA A 50 -29.18 -25.31 4.95
C ALA A 50 -27.92 -25.72 5.72
N TRP A 51 -27.52 -24.95 6.73
CA TRP A 51 -26.40 -25.27 7.61
C TRP A 51 -26.57 -26.58 8.38
N ALA A 52 -27.79 -26.91 8.80
CA ALA A 52 -28.08 -28.18 9.48
C ALA A 52 -27.88 -29.41 8.59
N LYS A 53 -27.86 -29.26 7.26
CA LYS A 53 -27.68 -30.37 6.30
C LYS A 53 -26.20 -30.63 5.98
N LEU A 54 -25.24 -30.01 6.66
CA LEU A 54 -23.82 -30.29 6.44
C LEU A 54 -23.50 -31.76 6.71
N ALA A 55 -22.68 -32.38 5.84
CA ALA A 55 -22.26 -33.77 5.98
C ALA A 55 -21.44 -34.04 7.25
N ALA A 56 -20.75 -33.01 7.77
CA ALA A 56 -20.06 -33.02 9.06
C ALA A 56 -20.18 -31.64 9.71
N PRO A 57 -20.25 -31.57 11.07
CA PRO A 57 -20.43 -30.31 11.78
C PRO A 57 -19.36 -29.25 11.47
N THR A 58 -18.14 -29.69 11.23
CA THR A 58 -17.00 -28.83 10.88
C THR A 58 -16.25 -29.42 9.70
N GLN A 59 -15.91 -28.60 8.74
CA GLN A 59 -15.22 -29.01 7.53
C GLN A 59 -14.09 -28.03 7.21
N LEU A 60 -13.03 -28.53 6.58
CA LEU A 60 -11.84 -27.78 6.18
C LEU A 60 -11.36 -28.26 4.82
N SER A 61 -11.10 -27.31 3.91
CA SER A 61 -10.63 -27.59 2.54
C SER A 61 -9.70 -26.50 2.05
N TRP A 62 -8.75 -26.82 1.19
CA TRP A 62 -8.16 -25.85 0.30
C TRP A 62 -9.21 -25.30 -0.67
N ALA A 63 -9.04 -24.04 -1.07
CA ALA A 63 -10.00 -23.30 -1.85
C ALA A 63 -9.29 -22.28 -2.77
N SER A 64 -10.03 -21.63 -3.67
CA SER A 64 -9.47 -20.64 -4.60
C SER A 64 -9.04 -19.37 -3.88
N ILE A 65 -7.84 -18.85 -4.19
CA ILE A 65 -7.36 -17.54 -3.74
C ILE A 65 -8.09 -16.37 -4.43
N ASP A 66 -8.80 -16.63 -5.50
CA ASP A 66 -9.54 -15.63 -6.28
C ASP A 66 -11.00 -15.49 -5.86
N THR A 67 -11.40 -16.22 -4.81
CA THR A 67 -12.76 -16.16 -4.28
C THR A 67 -12.76 -15.54 -2.89
N ARG A 68 -13.63 -14.52 -2.70
CA ARG A 68 -13.96 -13.97 -1.40
C ARG A 68 -15.14 -14.75 -0.82
N TYR A 69 -14.85 -15.68 0.11
CA TYR A 69 -15.89 -16.52 0.73
C TYR A 69 -16.72 -15.68 1.70
N ARG A 70 -18.03 -15.69 1.54
CA ARG A 70 -18.94 -14.95 2.39
C ARG A 70 -19.06 -15.61 3.77
N ARG A 71 -19.15 -14.80 4.81
CA ARG A 71 -19.14 -15.25 6.20
C ARG A 71 -20.29 -16.19 6.55
N LEU A 72 -21.50 -15.88 6.08
CA LEU A 72 -22.74 -16.56 6.46
C LEU A 72 -23.23 -17.56 5.40
N ASP A 73 -22.44 -17.79 4.35
CA ASP A 73 -22.77 -18.77 3.30
C ASP A 73 -21.91 -20.02 3.43
N ILE A 74 -22.51 -21.17 3.13
CA ILE A 74 -21.78 -22.44 2.99
C ILE A 74 -20.89 -22.34 1.75
N PRO A 75 -19.56 -22.54 1.86
CA PRO A 75 -18.68 -22.36 0.73
C PRO A 75 -18.90 -23.45 -0.31
N ARG A 76 -19.10 -23.04 -1.55
CA ARG A 76 -19.26 -23.96 -2.71
C ARG A 76 -17.88 -24.40 -3.20
N VAL A 77 -17.22 -25.27 -2.44
CA VAL A 77 -15.87 -25.76 -2.76
C VAL A 77 -15.87 -27.27 -2.95
N LYS A 78 -15.12 -27.74 -3.92
CA LYS A 78 -14.77 -29.16 -4.00
C LYS A 78 -13.74 -29.45 -2.91
N GLN A 79 -14.01 -30.44 -2.06
CA GLN A 79 -13.10 -30.85 -0.98
C GLN A 79 -11.71 -31.20 -1.51
N GLN A 80 -10.70 -30.47 -1.05
CA GLN A 80 -9.30 -30.67 -1.41
C GLN A 80 -8.44 -30.67 -0.13
N LYS A 81 -7.76 -31.79 0.11
CA LYS A 81 -6.85 -31.94 1.26
C LYS A 81 -5.42 -31.53 0.94
N THR A 82 -5.09 -31.37 -0.34
CA THR A 82 -3.74 -30.99 -0.78
C THR A 82 -3.81 -29.82 -1.75
N VAL A 83 -2.95 -28.83 -1.53
CA VAL A 83 -2.66 -27.76 -2.51
C VAL A 83 -1.23 -27.95 -3.03
N SER A 84 -0.99 -27.62 -4.30
CA SER A 84 0.33 -27.68 -4.92
C SER A 84 0.70 -26.29 -5.44
N LEU A 85 1.80 -25.75 -4.94
CA LEU A 85 2.35 -24.46 -5.30
C LEU A 85 3.70 -24.65 -6.00
N LYS A 86 4.07 -23.70 -6.84
CA LYS A 86 5.41 -23.58 -7.42
C LYS A 86 5.95 -22.21 -7.09
N ALA A 87 7.23 -22.12 -6.79
CA ALA A 87 7.87 -20.86 -6.47
C ALA A 87 9.34 -20.86 -6.91
N TRP A 88 9.84 -19.69 -7.27
CA TRP A 88 11.27 -19.45 -7.33
C TRP A 88 11.81 -19.22 -5.91
N ARG A 89 13.10 -19.36 -5.71
CA ARG A 89 13.76 -18.93 -4.47
C ARG A 89 13.59 -17.41 -4.31
N GLY A 90 13.31 -16.93 -3.09
CA GLY A 90 13.02 -15.53 -2.81
C GLY A 90 11.58 -15.10 -3.11
N GLU A 91 10.76 -15.96 -3.71
CA GLU A 91 9.37 -15.65 -4.04
C GLU A 91 8.44 -15.90 -2.85
N ARG A 92 7.38 -15.10 -2.78
CA ARG A 92 6.27 -15.24 -1.84
C ARG A 92 5.04 -15.75 -2.59
N VAL A 93 4.55 -16.94 -2.25
CA VAL A 93 3.39 -17.58 -2.88
C VAL A 93 2.26 -17.77 -1.90
N ASN A 94 1.04 -17.76 -2.39
CA ASN A 94 -0.18 -17.74 -1.59
C ASN A 94 -1.05 -18.98 -1.82
N ALA A 95 -1.78 -19.38 -0.78
CA ALA A 95 -2.88 -20.33 -0.84
C ALA A 95 -3.98 -19.91 0.11
N GLN A 96 -5.23 -20.32 -0.14
CA GLN A 96 -6.36 -20.09 0.74
C GLN A 96 -7.00 -21.41 1.12
N ALA A 97 -7.27 -21.57 2.42
CA ALA A 97 -8.14 -22.63 2.93
C ALA A 97 -9.42 -22.02 3.49
N VAL A 98 -10.45 -22.83 3.62
CA VAL A 98 -11.72 -22.42 4.20
C VAL A 98 -12.15 -23.44 5.26
N LEU A 99 -12.41 -22.94 6.47
CA LEU A 99 -13.06 -23.65 7.58
C LEU A 99 -14.51 -23.22 7.61
N TRP A 100 -15.47 -24.13 7.70
CA TRP A 100 -16.87 -23.81 7.90
C TRP A 100 -17.51 -24.77 8.88
N THR A 101 -18.48 -24.28 9.66
CA THR A 101 -19.02 -25.02 10.79
C THR A 101 -20.45 -24.63 11.12
N ASN A 102 -21.26 -25.62 11.55
CA ASN A 102 -22.58 -25.38 12.12
C ASN A 102 -22.63 -25.48 13.66
N VAL A 103 -21.45 -25.54 14.29
CA VAL A 103 -21.28 -25.49 15.75
C VAL A 103 -20.33 -24.39 16.16
N ASN A 104 -20.38 -23.93 17.42
CA ASN A 104 -19.40 -22.97 17.92
C ASN A 104 -18.05 -23.65 18.17
N LEU A 105 -16.99 -23.02 17.71
CA LEU A 105 -15.61 -23.41 17.95
C LEU A 105 -14.91 -22.28 18.71
N ASP A 106 -14.31 -22.60 19.85
CA ASP A 106 -13.54 -21.65 20.63
C ASP A 106 -12.04 -21.92 20.50
N ASP A 107 -11.25 -20.87 20.67
CA ASP A 107 -9.78 -20.90 20.60
C ASP A 107 -9.23 -21.62 19.35
N VAL A 108 -9.86 -21.37 18.20
CA VAL A 108 -9.37 -21.93 16.93
C VAL A 108 -8.01 -21.35 16.63
N GLN A 109 -7.03 -22.21 16.36
CA GLN A 109 -5.64 -21.85 16.07
C GLN A 109 -5.11 -22.66 14.89
N ILE A 110 -4.04 -22.14 14.29
CA ILE A 110 -3.42 -22.74 13.10
C ILE A 110 -1.96 -23.03 13.42
N ALA A 111 -1.58 -24.29 13.29
CA ALA A 111 -0.20 -24.75 13.42
C ALA A 111 0.34 -25.19 12.07
N VAL A 112 1.63 -24.95 11.83
CA VAL A 112 2.31 -25.36 10.60
C VAL A 112 3.57 -26.13 10.93
N THR A 113 3.90 -27.12 10.10
CA THR A 113 5.19 -27.83 10.19
C THR A 113 6.21 -27.21 9.26
N ASP A 114 7.49 -27.53 9.44
CA ASP A 114 8.51 -27.26 8.43
C ASP A 114 8.11 -27.84 7.08
N LEU A 115 8.52 -27.18 6.00
CA LEU A 115 8.50 -27.73 4.67
C LEU A 115 9.72 -28.64 4.49
N ARG A 116 9.51 -29.91 4.18
CA ARG A 116 10.58 -30.94 4.08
C ARG A 116 10.66 -31.56 2.70
N SER A 117 11.89 -31.72 2.22
CA SER A 117 12.24 -32.43 0.99
C SER A 117 13.50 -33.31 1.24
N GLY A 118 13.32 -34.56 1.61
CA GLY A 118 14.41 -35.41 2.11
C GLY A 118 15.11 -34.75 3.32
N LYS A 119 16.42 -34.47 3.18
CA LYS A 119 17.20 -33.74 4.21
C LYS A 119 17.07 -32.22 4.15
N ALA A 120 16.51 -31.66 3.08
CA ALA A 120 16.33 -30.22 2.95
C ALA A 120 15.11 -29.75 3.74
N VAL A 121 15.25 -28.63 4.43
CA VAL A 121 14.22 -28.05 5.29
C VAL A 121 14.10 -26.56 4.98
N ILE A 122 12.86 -26.09 4.80
CA ILE A 122 12.49 -24.68 4.90
C ILE A 122 11.69 -24.56 6.20
N PRO A 123 12.12 -23.70 7.15
CA PRO A 123 11.52 -23.67 8.48
C PRO A 123 10.06 -23.20 8.44
N ALA A 124 9.25 -23.65 9.38
CA ALA A 124 7.84 -23.25 9.53
C ALA A 124 7.65 -21.74 9.63
N SER A 125 8.66 -20.98 10.09
CA SER A 125 8.65 -19.52 10.13
C SER A 125 8.57 -18.86 8.74
N ALA A 126 8.89 -19.59 7.68
CA ALA A 126 8.69 -19.15 6.30
C ALA A 126 7.22 -19.22 5.86
N ILE A 127 6.37 -19.88 6.63
CA ILE A 127 4.94 -20.00 6.38
C ILE A 127 4.19 -19.09 7.35
N ARG A 128 3.53 -18.07 6.85
CA ARG A 128 2.62 -17.23 7.62
C ARG A 128 1.19 -17.69 7.36
N THR A 129 0.44 -17.95 8.42
CA THR A 129 -1.00 -18.24 8.34
C THR A 129 -1.78 -17.16 9.06
N ASN A 130 -2.88 -16.72 8.45
CA ASN A 130 -3.73 -15.65 8.98
C ASN A 130 -5.19 -16.06 8.84
N PHE A 131 -6.00 -15.84 9.86
CA PHE A 131 -7.44 -15.79 9.69
C PHE A 131 -7.80 -14.60 8.81
N VAL A 132 -8.69 -14.79 7.84
CA VAL A 132 -9.18 -13.67 7.02
C VAL A 132 -10.41 -13.10 7.69
N ARG A 133 -10.32 -11.86 8.19
CA ARG A 133 -11.44 -11.17 8.82
C ARG A 133 -12.25 -10.40 7.79
N TYR A 134 -13.47 -10.11 8.18
CA TYR A 134 -14.45 -9.45 7.34
C TYR A 134 -14.54 -7.96 7.65
N VAL A 135 -14.63 -7.15 6.61
CA VAL A 135 -14.76 -5.70 6.70
C VAL A 135 -15.99 -5.25 5.93
N MET A 136 -16.72 -4.27 6.48
CA MET A 136 -17.85 -3.66 5.79
C MET A 136 -17.38 -2.96 4.53
N THR A 137 -18.09 -3.21 3.43
CA THR A 137 -17.81 -2.66 2.10
C THR A 137 -19.06 -2.02 1.51
N ASP A 138 -18.91 -1.40 0.36
CA ASP A 138 -19.97 -0.92 -0.50
C ASP A 138 -19.75 -1.42 -1.95
N GLU A 139 -20.49 -0.87 -2.87
CA GLU A 139 -20.35 -1.12 -4.30
C GLU A 139 -20.02 0.20 -5.03
N LEU A 140 -19.79 0.12 -6.32
CA LEU A 140 -19.67 1.30 -7.17
C LEU A 140 -20.99 2.07 -7.22
N ASN A 141 -20.92 3.35 -7.60
CA ASN A 141 -22.08 4.16 -7.92
C ASN A 141 -22.88 3.53 -9.08
N LYS A 142 -24.13 3.95 -9.25
CA LYS A 142 -25.01 3.43 -10.32
C LYS A 142 -24.45 3.68 -11.73
N ASP A 143 -23.61 4.70 -11.90
CA ASP A 143 -22.89 5.00 -13.14
C ASP A 143 -21.62 4.14 -13.34
N GLY A 144 -21.32 3.24 -12.41
CA GLY A 144 -20.16 2.36 -12.44
C GLY A 144 -18.87 3.01 -11.91
N SER A 145 -18.90 4.26 -11.47
CA SER A 145 -17.75 4.96 -10.88
C SER A 145 -17.64 4.73 -9.38
N GLY A 146 -16.43 4.87 -8.86
CA GLY A 146 -16.15 4.91 -7.41
C GLY A 146 -15.91 6.31 -6.88
N CYS A 147 -16.04 7.34 -7.72
CA CYS A 147 -15.70 8.72 -7.41
C CYS A 147 -16.90 9.56 -6.98
N GLY A 148 -16.60 10.60 -6.20
CA GLY A 148 -17.58 11.59 -5.78
C GLY A 148 -18.23 11.28 -4.44
N TYR A 149 -19.05 12.21 -3.96
CA TYR A 149 -19.73 12.07 -2.68
C TYR A 149 -20.70 10.89 -2.70
N ARG A 150 -20.57 10.04 -1.70
CA ARG A 150 -21.42 8.87 -1.47
C ARG A 150 -22.27 9.12 -0.23
N ASN A 151 -23.59 9.13 -0.39
CA ASN A 151 -24.50 9.26 0.74
C ASN A 151 -24.45 7.98 1.59
N PRO A 152 -24.10 8.06 2.90
CA PRO A 152 -24.08 6.89 3.75
C PRO A 152 -25.41 6.10 3.82
N ALA A 153 -26.55 6.74 3.58
CA ALA A 153 -27.85 6.08 3.53
C ALA A 153 -28.03 5.11 2.34
N ASP A 154 -27.24 5.34 1.27
CA ASP A 154 -27.29 4.54 0.04
C ASP A 154 -26.18 3.46 0.00
N TRP A 155 -25.37 3.36 1.05
CA TRP A 155 -24.27 2.39 1.08
C TRP A 155 -24.79 0.97 1.16
N ASP A 156 -24.17 0.11 0.36
CA ASP A 156 -24.29 -1.32 0.57
C ASP A 156 -23.69 -1.70 1.93
N SER A 157 -24.42 -2.51 2.69
CA SER A 157 -24.02 -2.96 4.02
C SER A 157 -23.49 -4.39 4.03
N SER A 158 -22.94 -4.87 2.92
CA SER A 158 -22.31 -6.19 2.85
C SER A 158 -20.93 -6.19 3.51
N VAL A 159 -20.51 -7.34 4.01
CA VAL A 159 -19.16 -7.57 4.51
C VAL A 159 -18.38 -8.47 3.56
N VAL A 160 -17.09 -8.20 3.44
CA VAL A 160 -16.19 -8.93 2.54
C VAL A 160 -14.95 -9.42 3.28
N ALA A 161 -14.49 -10.62 2.97
CA ALA A 161 -13.24 -11.18 3.48
C ALA A 161 -12.06 -10.45 2.84
N ASP A 162 -11.26 -9.70 3.63
CA ASP A 162 -10.10 -8.96 3.10
C ASP A 162 -8.93 -8.84 4.10
N VAL A 163 -9.19 -8.71 5.40
CA VAL A 163 -8.17 -8.44 6.42
C VAL A 163 -7.42 -9.70 6.79
N LEU A 164 -6.11 -9.76 6.58
CA LEU A 164 -5.26 -10.85 7.06
C LEU A 164 -4.87 -10.58 8.52
N ASP A 165 -5.60 -11.19 9.46
CA ASP A 165 -5.45 -10.93 10.89
C ASP A 165 -4.14 -11.50 11.44
N ILE A 166 -3.55 -10.79 12.38
CA ILE A 166 -2.33 -11.20 13.08
C ILE A 166 -2.60 -11.99 14.36
N ASN A 167 -3.86 -12.04 14.80
CA ASN A 167 -4.26 -12.84 15.94
C ASN A 167 -4.03 -14.32 15.68
N LYS A 168 -3.49 -15.02 16.67
CA LYS A 168 -3.16 -16.45 16.57
C LYS A 168 -4.32 -17.36 16.91
N THR A 169 -5.32 -16.84 17.59
CA THR A 169 -6.55 -17.55 17.97
C THR A 169 -7.77 -16.74 17.59
N LEU A 170 -8.84 -17.42 17.18
CA LEU A 170 -10.10 -16.82 16.83
C LEU A 170 -11.27 -17.74 17.23
N PRO A 171 -12.35 -17.24 17.86
CA PRO A 171 -13.58 -17.99 17.97
C PRO A 171 -14.31 -18.00 16.61
N VAL A 172 -14.71 -19.19 16.14
CA VAL A 172 -15.51 -19.36 14.92
C VAL A 172 -16.93 -19.74 15.32
N ARG A 173 -17.89 -18.88 15.02
CA ARG A 173 -19.27 -19.07 15.44
C ARG A 173 -20.00 -20.08 14.55
N ARG A 174 -21.06 -20.68 15.09
CA ARG A 174 -21.95 -21.57 14.33
C ARG A 174 -22.47 -20.89 13.07
N ASN A 175 -22.71 -21.67 12.04
CA ASN A 175 -23.25 -21.21 10.76
C ASN A 175 -22.40 -20.12 10.12
N THR A 176 -21.06 -20.29 10.19
CA THR A 176 -20.12 -19.36 9.58
C THR A 176 -19.00 -20.07 8.81
N THR A 177 -18.51 -19.35 7.84
CA THR A 177 -17.35 -19.68 7.01
C THR A 177 -16.21 -18.78 7.41
N GLN A 178 -15.04 -19.36 7.70
CA GLN A 178 -13.82 -18.67 8.10
C GLN A 178 -12.69 -18.99 7.12
N PRO A 179 -12.33 -18.07 6.22
CA PRO A 179 -11.18 -18.26 5.35
C PRO A 179 -9.87 -18.13 6.14
N ILE A 180 -8.88 -18.88 5.67
CA ILE A 180 -7.51 -18.91 6.21
C ILE A 180 -6.56 -18.66 5.04
N TRP A 181 -5.73 -17.64 5.14
CA TRP A 181 -4.70 -17.33 4.17
C TRP A 181 -3.36 -17.93 4.58
N ALA A 182 -2.70 -18.65 3.68
CA ALA A 182 -1.37 -19.16 3.88
C ALA A 182 -0.42 -18.51 2.88
N ASN A 183 0.65 -17.91 3.37
CA ASN A 183 1.68 -17.27 2.58
C ASN A 183 3.01 -17.94 2.86
N VAL A 184 3.71 -18.38 1.82
CA VAL A 184 5.04 -19.00 1.93
C VAL A 184 6.06 -18.08 1.28
N TRP A 185 6.98 -17.52 2.07
CA TRP A 185 8.12 -16.76 1.55
C TRP A 185 9.34 -17.67 1.47
N VAL A 186 9.64 -18.14 0.25
CA VAL A 186 10.71 -19.09 0.01
C VAL A 186 12.07 -18.42 0.21
N PRO A 187 12.96 -18.93 1.09
CA PRO A 187 14.29 -18.35 1.25
C PRO A 187 15.10 -18.34 -0.06
N GLN A 188 15.93 -17.32 -0.26
CA GLN A 188 16.77 -17.23 -1.47
C GLN A 188 17.82 -18.33 -1.57
N ASP A 189 18.22 -18.90 -0.45
CA ASP A 189 19.16 -20.01 -0.32
C ASP A 189 18.49 -21.39 -0.25
N ALA A 190 17.16 -21.46 -0.37
CA ALA A 190 16.43 -22.73 -0.36
C ALA A 190 16.93 -23.65 -1.48
N LYS A 191 17.10 -24.93 -1.16
CA LYS A 191 17.47 -25.93 -2.17
C LYS A 191 16.27 -26.18 -3.11
N PRO A 192 16.49 -26.24 -4.44
CA PRO A 192 15.44 -26.67 -5.37
C PRO A 192 14.94 -28.07 -5.03
N GLY A 193 13.63 -28.30 -5.18
CA GLY A 193 13.04 -29.61 -4.88
C GLY A 193 11.55 -29.55 -4.54
N ASN A 194 10.98 -30.70 -4.23
CA ASN A 194 9.57 -30.84 -3.85
C ASN A 194 9.46 -30.96 -2.33
N TYR A 195 8.87 -29.97 -1.72
CA TYR A 195 8.69 -29.88 -0.27
C TYR A 195 7.23 -30.16 0.12
N THR A 196 7.04 -30.66 1.33
CA THR A 196 5.72 -30.89 1.89
C THR A 196 5.67 -30.36 3.32
N ALA A 197 4.60 -29.65 3.66
CA ALA A 197 4.25 -29.23 5.01
C ALA A 197 2.80 -29.62 5.33
N GLN A 198 2.48 -29.64 6.60
CA GLN A 198 1.13 -29.83 7.12
C GLN A 198 0.67 -28.54 7.81
N ILE A 199 -0.56 -28.11 7.49
CA ILE A 199 -1.26 -27.04 8.19
C ILE A 199 -2.39 -27.69 8.98
N THR A 200 -2.38 -27.53 10.30
CA THR A 200 -3.38 -28.12 11.20
C THR A 200 -4.19 -27.01 11.85
N VAL A 201 -5.52 -27.10 11.72
CA VAL A 201 -6.48 -26.26 12.41
C VAL A 201 -7.03 -27.04 13.59
N SER A 202 -6.96 -26.47 14.77
CA SER A 202 -7.44 -27.06 16.02
C SER A 202 -8.13 -26.00 16.90
N GLY A 203 -8.93 -26.42 17.83
CA GLY A 203 -9.64 -25.55 18.77
C GLY A 203 -10.38 -26.37 19.81
N LYS A 204 -11.00 -25.69 20.78
CA LYS A 204 -11.94 -26.33 21.68
C LYS A 204 -13.18 -26.79 20.91
N ASN A 205 -13.75 -27.90 21.30
CA ASN A 205 -14.95 -28.50 20.72
C ASN A 205 -14.79 -28.95 19.25
N MET A 206 -13.56 -29.15 18.77
CA MET A 206 -13.31 -29.73 17.45
C MET A 206 -12.16 -30.73 17.47
N LYS A 207 -12.24 -31.75 16.62
CA LYS A 207 -11.09 -32.61 16.34
C LYS A 207 -10.11 -31.84 15.46
N PRO A 208 -8.77 -31.92 15.69
CA PRO A 208 -7.79 -31.31 14.79
C PRO A 208 -7.98 -31.80 13.35
N MET A 209 -7.92 -30.86 12.42
CA MET A 209 -8.07 -31.11 10.99
C MET A 209 -6.84 -30.60 10.26
N SER A 210 -6.32 -31.41 9.34
CA SER A 210 -5.08 -31.10 8.64
C SER A 210 -5.25 -31.03 7.14
N LEU A 211 -4.48 -30.12 6.54
CA LEU A 211 -4.31 -29.94 5.11
C LEU A 211 -2.84 -30.08 4.74
N GLN A 212 -2.56 -30.66 3.58
CA GLN A 212 -1.20 -30.79 3.05
C GLN A 212 -0.90 -29.65 2.09
N LEU A 213 0.25 -29.00 2.26
CA LEU A 213 0.83 -28.04 1.35
C LEU A 213 2.04 -28.67 0.67
N LYS A 214 2.02 -28.77 -0.66
CA LYS A 214 3.15 -29.18 -1.51
C LYS A 214 3.72 -27.94 -2.18
N LEU A 215 5.04 -27.77 -2.12
CA LEU A 215 5.75 -26.65 -2.73
C LEU A 215 6.89 -27.17 -3.59
N GLN A 216 6.84 -26.88 -4.88
CA GLN A 216 7.97 -27.09 -5.77
C GLN A 216 8.82 -25.82 -5.81
N VAL A 217 10.03 -25.89 -5.25
CA VAL A 217 11.03 -24.83 -5.35
C VAL A 217 11.81 -25.02 -6.65
N ILE A 218 11.65 -24.07 -7.57
CA ILE A 218 12.30 -24.07 -8.88
C ILE A 218 13.72 -23.54 -8.74
N ASN A 219 14.65 -24.07 -9.55
CA ASN A 219 16.06 -23.63 -9.53
C ASN A 219 16.24 -22.27 -10.25
N ARG A 220 15.53 -21.27 -9.77
CA ARG A 220 15.62 -19.86 -10.15
C ARG A 220 15.52 -19.01 -8.91
N THR A 221 16.07 -17.80 -8.95
CA THR A 221 16.03 -16.87 -7.81
C THR A 221 15.40 -15.56 -8.22
N LEU A 222 14.40 -15.13 -7.46
CA LEU A 222 13.85 -13.80 -7.54
C LEU A 222 14.75 -12.88 -6.69
N PRO A 223 15.17 -11.71 -7.19
CA PRO A 223 15.94 -10.75 -6.38
C PRO A 223 15.10 -10.24 -5.20
N SER A 224 15.76 -9.66 -4.20
CA SER A 224 15.06 -9.02 -3.09
C SER A 224 14.17 -7.87 -3.60
N PRO A 225 13.06 -7.57 -2.91
CA PRO A 225 12.11 -6.53 -3.35
C PRO A 225 12.76 -5.16 -3.63
N GLN A 226 13.80 -4.80 -2.86
CA GLN A 226 14.55 -3.55 -3.05
C GLN A 226 15.33 -3.50 -4.38
N GLN A 227 15.51 -4.63 -5.04
CA GLN A 227 16.22 -4.77 -6.32
C GLN A 227 15.28 -4.96 -7.52
N TRP A 228 13.97 -5.01 -7.31
CA TRP A 228 13.01 -5.18 -8.39
C TRP A 228 13.11 -4.05 -9.40
N ALA A 229 12.94 -4.39 -10.67
CA ALA A 229 12.97 -3.44 -11.77
C ALA A 229 11.65 -2.66 -11.89
N THR A 230 10.56 -3.29 -11.48
CA THR A 230 9.22 -2.69 -11.54
C THR A 230 9.04 -1.61 -10.49
N ASN A 231 8.62 -0.43 -10.90
CA ASN A 231 8.37 0.69 -10.00
C ASN A 231 6.98 0.57 -9.36
N LEU A 232 6.94 0.27 -8.07
CA LEU A 232 5.74 0.40 -7.26
C LEU A 232 5.74 1.75 -6.55
N ASP A 233 4.66 2.51 -6.69
CA ASP A 233 4.49 3.80 -6.03
C ASP A 233 3.13 3.88 -5.33
N LEU A 234 3.07 3.39 -4.10
CA LEU A 234 1.90 3.53 -3.24
C LEU A 234 2.14 4.67 -2.25
N TRP A 235 1.34 5.73 -2.32
CA TRP A 235 1.54 6.91 -1.48
C TRP A 235 1.26 6.63 -0.01
N GLN A 236 2.24 6.94 0.84
CA GLN A 236 2.17 6.71 2.28
C GLN A 236 1.52 7.89 3.00
N ASN A 237 0.66 7.59 3.98
CA ASN A 237 0.04 8.57 4.85
C ASN A 237 0.50 8.37 6.31
N PRO A 238 1.53 9.08 6.79
CA PRO A 238 1.98 8.99 8.18
C PRO A 238 0.95 9.55 9.17
N TYR A 239 0.11 10.49 8.75
CA TYR A 239 -0.86 11.15 9.62
C TYR A 239 -1.98 10.21 10.04
N SER A 240 -2.41 9.29 9.18
CA SER A 240 -3.38 8.25 9.52
C SER A 240 -2.84 7.29 10.58
N VAL A 241 -1.54 7.02 10.57
CA VAL A 241 -0.88 6.20 11.60
C VAL A 241 -0.92 6.92 12.94
N ALA A 242 -0.53 8.19 12.99
CA ALA A 242 -0.56 8.97 14.23
C ALA A 242 -1.96 9.03 14.84
N ARG A 243 -3.00 9.31 14.02
CA ARG A 243 -4.39 9.32 14.49
C ARG A 243 -4.84 7.96 15.00
N TYR A 244 -4.62 6.91 14.21
CA TYR A 244 -5.12 5.58 14.56
C TYR A 244 -4.49 5.07 15.85
N TYR A 245 -3.17 5.22 15.99
CA TYR A 245 -2.42 4.79 17.18
C TYR A 245 -2.44 5.81 18.33
N LYS A 246 -3.08 6.98 18.14
CA LYS A 246 -3.19 8.07 19.15
C LYS A 246 -1.82 8.47 19.71
N VAL A 247 -0.83 8.57 18.84
CA VAL A 247 0.54 8.98 19.18
C VAL A 247 0.83 10.38 18.65
N PRO A 248 1.63 11.19 19.36
CA PRO A 248 2.03 12.50 18.86
C PRO A 248 2.80 12.37 17.54
N LEU A 249 2.45 13.20 16.56
CA LEU A 249 3.14 13.27 15.26
C LEU A 249 4.66 13.42 15.47
N TRP A 250 5.41 12.67 14.69
CA TRP A 250 6.88 12.70 14.62
C TRP A 250 7.60 12.33 15.92
N SER A 251 6.87 11.82 16.93
CA SER A 251 7.46 11.24 18.14
C SER A 251 8.11 9.88 17.85
N LYS A 252 8.92 9.39 18.80
CA LYS A 252 9.48 8.03 18.73
C LYS A 252 8.36 6.99 18.60
N ALA A 253 7.28 7.12 19.37
CA ALA A 253 6.13 6.21 19.31
C ALA A 253 5.47 6.20 17.91
N HIS A 254 5.41 7.36 17.23
CA HIS A 254 4.90 7.43 15.86
C HIS A 254 5.78 6.66 14.86
N PHE A 255 7.11 6.85 14.93
CA PHE A 255 8.04 6.10 14.07
C PHE A 255 8.01 4.60 14.36
N ASP A 256 7.89 4.21 15.64
CA ASP A 256 7.76 2.80 16.02
C ASP A 256 6.46 2.18 15.49
N ALA A 257 5.34 2.93 15.48
CA ALA A 257 4.08 2.50 14.89
C ALA A 257 4.14 2.38 13.36
N MET A 258 4.84 3.32 12.69
CA MET A 258 5.01 3.30 11.23
C MET A 258 5.91 2.17 10.76
N ARG A 259 6.96 1.83 11.50
CA ARG A 259 8.02 0.91 11.08
C ARG A 259 7.50 -0.42 10.50
N PRO A 260 6.69 -1.21 11.20
CA PRO A 260 6.21 -2.49 10.67
C PRO A 260 5.30 -2.32 9.44
N ILE A 261 4.54 -1.22 9.38
CA ILE A 261 3.65 -0.89 8.27
C ILE A 261 4.47 -0.55 7.00
N MET A 262 5.47 0.32 7.15
CA MET A 262 6.31 0.74 6.03
C MET A 262 7.28 -0.38 5.59
N LYS A 263 7.71 -1.27 6.51
CA LYS A 263 8.47 -2.46 6.12
C LYS A 263 7.67 -3.43 5.25
N MET A 264 6.38 -3.62 5.52
CA MET A 264 5.51 -4.40 4.62
C MET A 264 5.47 -3.82 3.21
N LEU A 265 5.50 -2.49 3.10
CA LEU A 265 5.53 -1.80 1.82
C LEU A 265 6.91 -1.95 1.12
N ALA A 266 8.00 -1.83 1.87
CA ALA A 266 9.36 -2.10 1.35
C ALA A 266 9.49 -3.54 0.83
N ASP A 267 8.91 -4.52 1.54
CA ASP A 267 8.87 -5.93 1.15
C ASP A 267 7.95 -6.22 -0.05
N ALA A 268 7.21 -5.22 -0.51
CA ALA A 268 6.45 -5.23 -1.75
C ALA A 268 7.18 -4.55 -2.93
N GLY A 269 8.42 -4.06 -2.72
CA GLY A 269 9.21 -3.41 -3.75
C GLY A 269 8.88 -1.93 -3.97
N GLN A 270 8.36 -1.23 -2.95
CA GLN A 270 8.09 0.20 -3.02
C GLN A 270 9.30 1.01 -3.51
N TYR A 271 9.04 1.90 -4.47
CA TYR A 271 10.09 2.69 -5.12
C TYR A 271 10.26 4.07 -4.49
N SER A 272 9.14 4.75 -4.17
CA SER A 272 9.11 6.17 -3.81
C SER A 272 8.74 6.40 -2.35
N ILE A 273 9.34 7.43 -1.75
CA ILE A 273 8.91 8.02 -0.48
C ILE A 273 7.97 9.18 -0.80
N THR A 274 6.74 9.14 -0.29
CA THR A 274 5.78 10.24 -0.42
C THR A 274 6.02 11.25 0.70
N THR A 275 6.34 12.49 0.36
CA THR A 275 6.47 13.60 1.29
C THR A 275 5.52 14.74 0.93
N SER A 276 5.07 15.51 1.91
CA SER A 276 4.28 16.71 1.69
C SER A 276 5.12 17.94 2.04
N ILE A 277 5.25 18.86 1.07
CA ILE A 277 6.00 20.10 1.22
C ILE A 277 5.08 21.33 1.37
N MET A 278 3.81 21.10 1.67
CA MET A 278 2.82 22.13 1.95
C MET A 278 1.66 21.58 2.78
N HIS A 279 0.89 22.45 3.40
CA HIS A 279 -0.31 22.12 4.15
C HIS A 279 -1.46 21.69 3.21
N LYS A 280 -2.03 20.51 3.45
CA LYS A 280 -3.20 19.96 2.73
C LYS A 280 -3.06 19.90 1.20
N PRO A 281 -2.03 19.23 0.65
CA PRO A 281 -1.82 19.13 -0.79
C PRO A 281 -3.04 18.58 -1.54
N TRP A 282 -3.79 17.66 -0.93
CA TRP A 282 -4.99 17.03 -1.50
C TRP A 282 -6.29 17.41 -0.77
N ASN A 283 -6.28 18.51 -0.01
CA ASN A 283 -7.43 19.03 0.72
C ASN A 283 -8.11 17.94 1.57
N GLY A 284 -9.37 17.65 1.39
CA GLY A 284 -10.12 16.68 2.18
C GLY A 284 -10.35 15.34 1.49
N GLN A 285 -9.40 14.84 0.69
CA GLN A 285 -9.52 13.55 -0.01
C GLN A 285 -9.32 12.33 0.90
N THR A 286 -8.68 12.51 2.04
CA THR A 286 -8.44 11.46 3.04
C THR A 286 -9.06 11.83 4.39
N GLU A 287 -9.25 10.87 5.28
CA GLU A 287 -9.73 11.13 6.67
C GLU A 287 -8.73 12.04 7.41
N ASP A 288 -7.44 11.76 7.26
CA ASP A 288 -6.35 12.54 7.83
C ASP A 288 -5.69 13.41 6.76
N HIS A 289 -5.66 14.71 6.99
CA HIS A 289 -4.98 15.63 6.09
C HIS A 289 -3.46 15.46 6.22
N TYR A 290 -2.79 15.54 5.09
CA TYR A 290 -1.33 15.72 5.08
C TYR A 290 -0.99 17.15 5.50
N ASP A 291 0.05 17.28 6.31
CA ASP A 291 0.60 18.57 6.68
C ASP A 291 1.99 18.77 6.10
N SER A 292 2.46 20.01 6.07
CA SER A 292 3.81 20.30 5.58
C SER A 292 4.87 19.63 6.47
N MET A 293 5.81 18.92 5.85
CA MET A 293 7.00 18.40 6.53
C MET A 293 8.14 19.44 6.57
N VAL A 294 7.92 20.62 6.00
CA VAL A 294 8.85 21.76 6.01
C VAL A 294 8.16 22.96 6.60
N THR A 295 8.72 23.55 7.65
CA THR A 295 8.23 24.81 8.20
C THR A 295 8.89 25.99 7.47
N ARG A 296 8.08 26.85 6.88
CA ARG A 296 8.52 28.11 6.26
C ARG A 296 8.37 29.23 7.27
N ILE A 297 9.42 29.98 7.49
CA ILE A 297 9.47 31.08 8.47
C ILE A 297 9.75 32.38 7.71
N LYS A 298 8.83 33.33 7.81
CA LYS A 298 9.04 34.70 7.33
C LYS A 298 9.47 35.57 8.52
N HIS A 299 10.69 36.10 8.45
CA HIS A 299 11.25 36.95 9.48
C HIS A 299 10.71 38.37 9.47
N ILE A 300 10.90 39.12 10.56
CA ILE A 300 10.44 40.52 10.71
C ILE A 300 11.05 41.43 9.64
N ASP A 301 12.29 41.15 9.21
CA ASP A 301 12.96 41.87 8.14
C ASP A 301 12.52 41.49 6.71
N GLY A 302 11.54 40.57 6.60
CA GLY A 302 11.00 40.05 5.34
C GLY A 302 11.80 38.90 4.71
N SER A 303 12.92 38.51 5.31
CA SER A 303 13.70 37.35 4.83
C SER A 303 12.99 36.03 5.17
N TRP A 304 13.41 34.94 4.51
CA TRP A 304 12.85 33.60 4.71
C TRP A 304 13.90 32.64 5.24
N SER A 305 13.48 31.75 6.14
CA SER A 305 14.21 30.55 6.50
C SER A 305 13.29 29.32 6.48
N PHE A 306 13.90 28.13 6.46
CA PHE A 306 13.18 26.88 6.30
C PHE A 306 13.70 25.86 7.32
N ASP A 307 12.77 25.24 8.06
CA ASP A 307 13.09 24.15 8.97
C ASP A 307 12.72 22.82 8.30
N TYR A 308 13.71 22.00 8.06
CA TYR A 308 13.59 20.69 7.41
C TYR A 308 13.58 19.52 8.42
N ALA A 309 13.56 19.76 9.73
CA ALA A 309 13.75 18.72 10.73
C ALA A 309 12.79 17.54 10.60
N VAL A 310 11.50 17.80 10.31
CA VAL A 310 10.49 16.75 10.10
C VAL A 310 10.74 16.02 8.79
N PHE A 311 10.99 16.75 7.71
CA PHE A 311 11.29 16.19 6.39
C PHE A 311 12.50 15.26 6.45
N ASP A 312 13.59 15.73 7.01
CA ASP A 312 14.83 14.98 7.16
C ASP A 312 14.65 13.70 7.95
N ARG A 313 14.00 13.81 9.09
CA ARG A 313 13.77 12.66 9.98
C ARG A 313 12.88 11.61 9.34
N TYR A 314 11.86 12.03 8.60
CA TYR A 314 10.97 11.09 7.91
C TYR A 314 11.70 10.41 6.73
N VAL A 315 12.42 11.17 5.92
CA VAL A 315 13.17 10.61 4.78
C VAL A 315 14.29 9.67 5.27
N ASP A 316 15.05 10.07 6.29
CA ASP A 316 16.08 9.20 6.91
C ASP A 316 15.46 7.89 7.42
N PHE A 317 14.34 7.96 8.12
CA PHE A 317 13.61 6.78 8.60
C PHE A 317 13.19 5.86 7.43
N MET A 318 12.59 6.42 6.39
CA MET A 318 12.14 5.64 5.23
C MET A 318 13.31 5.01 4.48
N MET A 319 14.44 5.73 4.34
CA MET A 319 15.62 5.22 3.64
C MET A 319 16.39 4.18 4.44
N ASN A 320 16.70 4.50 5.69
CA ASN A 320 17.69 3.75 6.48
C ASN A 320 17.06 2.68 7.37
N ASP A 321 15.90 2.97 7.99
CA ASP A 321 15.23 2.02 8.86
C ASP A 321 14.28 1.10 8.10
N VAL A 322 13.58 1.64 7.09
CA VAL A 322 12.58 0.91 6.31
C VAL A 322 13.19 0.25 5.07
N GLY A 323 14.07 0.96 4.36
CA GLY A 323 14.75 0.47 3.16
C GLY A 323 14.10 0.92 1.85
N ILE A 324 13.27 1.98 1.84
CA ILE A 324 12.75 2.62 0.64
C ILE A 324 13.63 3.83 0.32
N ASN A 325 14.46 3.77 -0.72
CA ASN A 325 15.55 4.73 -0.89
C ASN A 325 15.83 5.18 -2.34
N ARG A 326 14.89 4.91 -3.28
CA ARG A 326 15.16 5.18 -4.71
C ARG A 326 14.69 6.54 -5.17
N LEU A 327 13.53 7.01 -4.69
CA LEU A 327 12.93 8.28 -5.07
C LEU A 327 12.29 8.96 -3.86
N ILE A 328 12.36 10.30 -3.80
CA ILE A 328 11.60 11.15 -2.88
C ILE A 328 10.65 11.97 -3.73
N ALA A 329 9.34 11.79 -3.55
CA ALA A 329 8.30 12.54 -4.24
C ALA A 329 7.72 13.62 -3.32
N CYS A 330 7.96 14.90 -3.65
CA CYS A 330 7.59 16.05 -2.83
C CYS A 330 6.31 16.71 -3.36
N TYR A 331 5.19 16.46 -2.73
CA TYR A 331 3.86 16.99 -3.10
C TYR A 331 3.56 18.28 -2.35
N THR A 332 3.01 19.31 -2.92
CA THR A 332 2.83 19.67 -4.33
C THR A 332 2.80 21.19 -4.45
N MET A 333 3.25 21.71 -5.56
CA MET A 333 3.20 23.17 -5.81
C MET A 333 1.82 23.64 -6.30
N ILE A 334 0.98 22.74 -6.80
CA ILE A 334 -0.34 23.05 -7.34
C ILE A 334 -1.43 22.23 -6.61
N PRO A 335 -1.75 22.57 -5.34
CA PRO A 335 -2.78 21.88 -4.57
C PRO A 335 -4.19 22.21 -5.09
N TRP A 336 -5.21 21.53 -4.54
CA TRP A 336 -6.61 21.86 -4.83
C TRP A 336 -7.04 23.22 -4.29
N ASP A 337 -6.46 23.66 -3.15
CA ASP A 337 -6.66 25.00 -2.59
C ASP A 337 -5.32 25.73 -2.64
N LEU A 338 -5.24 26.76 -3.49
CA LEU A 338 -4.02 27.53 -3.74
C LEU A 338 -3.71 28.50 -2.57
N ARG A 339 -3.55 27.91 -1.38
CA ARG A 339 -3.21 28.58 -0.12
C ARG A 339 -1.97 27.91 0.47
N PHE A 340 -0.92 28.72 0.66
CA PHE A 340 0.40 28.24 1.05
C PHE A 340 0.76 28.79 2.42
N ASP A 341 0.99 27.88 3.37
CA ASP A 341 1.24 28.20 4.77
C ASP A 341 2.67 28.68 5.03
N TYR A 342 2.81 29.58 5.99
CA TYR A 342 4.08 29.97 6.59
C TYR A 342 3.87 30.49 8.01
N TYR A 343 4.90 30.36 8.84
CA TYR A 343 4.96 31.02 10.15
C TYR A 343 5.46 32.43 9.95
N ASP A 344 4.68 33.42 10.37
CA ASP A 344 5.03 34.83 10.32
C ASP A 344 5.56 35.26 11.72
N GLU A 345 6.86 35.54 11.79
CA GLU A 345 7.52 35.92 13.02
C GLU A 345 6.99 37.27 13.56
N ALA A 346 6.64 38.21 12.67
CA ALA A 346 6.10 39.51 13.06
C ALA A 346 4.76 39.42 13.80
N THR A 347 3.92 38.46 13.42
CA THR A 347 2.59 38.28 14.04
C THR A 347 2.54 37.07 14.99
N ASN A 348 3.61 36.27 15.06
CA ASN A 348 3.70 35.02 15.83
C ASN A 348 2.54 34.05 15.53
N ARG A 349 2.20 33.89 14.23
CA ARG A 349 1.06 33.08 13.75
C ARG A 349 1.37 32.42 12.41
N ILE A 350 0.65 31.33 12.15
CA ILE A 350 0.58 30.76 10.80
C ILE A 350 -0.26 31.67 9.92
N GLN A 351 0.30 32.09 8.81
CA GLN A 351 -0.30 32.89 7.76
C GLN A 351 -0.36 32.10 6.46
N PHE A 352 -1.07 32.63 5.46
CA PHE A 352 -1.22 31.99 4.16
C PHE A 352 -1.01 32.98 3.02
N VAL A 353 -0.16 32.62 2.07
CA VAL A 353 -0.13 33.23 0.75
C VAL A 353 -1.24 32.63 -0.12
N LYS A 354 -2.13 33.46 -0.69
CA LYS A 354 -3.09 33.03 -1.70
C LYS A 354 -2.58 33.54 -3.05
N ALA A 355 -2.16 32.63 -3.91
CA ALA A 355 -1.59 32.97 -5.20
C ALA A 355 -1.79 31.83 -6.20
N LYS A 356 -1.94 32.16 -7.48
CA LYS A 356 -2.03 31.18 -8.58
C LYS A 356 -0.67 30.97 -9.22
N PRO A 357 -0.41 29.82 -9.84
CA PRO A 357 0.68 29.67 -10.77
C PRO A 357 0.66 30.79 -11.82
N GLY A 358 1.79 31.49 -11.99
CA GLY A 358 1.90 32.68 -12.84
C GLY A 358 1.86 34.01 -12.11
N ASP A 359 1.36 34.07 -10.87
CA ASP A 359 1.41 35.29 -10.06
C ASP A 359 2.84 35.51 -9.51
N ALA A 360 3.25 36.76 -9.34
CA ALA A 360 4.54 37.12 -8.75
C ALA A 360 4.70 36.57 -7.32
N ALA A 361 3.64 36.64 -6.50
CA ALA A 361 3.64 36.10 -5.14
C ALA A 361 3.81 34.58 -5.11
N TYR A 362 3.26 33.86 -6.10
CA TYR A 362 3.48 32.42 -6.26
C TYR A 362 4.95 32.11 -6.59
N ALA A 363 5.51 32.82 -7.54
CA ALA A 363 6.89 32.66 -7.95
C ALA A 363 7.88 32.99 -6.82
N GLU A 364 7.60 34.04 -6.05
CA GLU A 364 8.40 34.45 -4.89
C GLU A 364 8.36 33.35 -3.79
N TYR A 365 7.18 32.94 -3.37
CA TYR A 365 7.00 31.95 -2.31
C TYR A 365 7.69 30.62 -2.64
N TRP A 366 7.38 30.08 -3.81
CA TRP A 366 7.95 28.77 -4.21
C TRP A 366 9.39 28.87 -4.68
N GLY A 367 9.75 29.91 -5.42
CA GLY A 367 11.12 30.08 -5.92
C GLY A 367 12.15 30.27 -4.80
N THR A 368 11.78 31.04 -3.75
CA THR A 368 12.66 31.22 -2.59
C THR A 368 12.86 29.90 -1.84
N PHE A 369 11.78 29.17 -1.60
CA PHE A 369 11.86 27.84 -0.99
C PHE A 369 12.68 26.86 -1.84
N LEU A 370 12.40 26.74 -3.12
CA LEU A 370 13.04 25.73 -3.98
C LEU A 370 14.55 25.97 -4.13
N ARG A 371 15.01 27.22 -4.17
CA ARG A 371 16.46 27.53 -4.20
C ARG A 371 17.15 27.09 -2.93
N ASP A 372 16.55 27.30 -1.77
CA ASP A 372 17.08 26.85 -0.49
C ASP A 372 17.02 25.31 -0.35
N PHE A 373 15.87 24.74 -0.71
CA PHE A 373 15.65 23.30 -0.67
C PHE A 373 16.62 22.53 -1.57
N ALA A 374 16.99 23.06 -2.75
CA ALA A 374 18.01 22.45 -3.61
C ALA A 374 19.38 22.37 -2.91
N LYS A 375 19.77 23.44 -2.19
CA LYS A 375 21.01 23.44 -1.40
C LYS A 375 20.96 22.38 -0.30
N HIS A 376 19.86 22.38 0.47
CA HIS A 376 19.62 21.41 1.54
C HIS A 376 19.67 19.96 1.02
N LEU A 377 18.96 19.64 -0.05
CA LEU A 377 18.93 18.32 -0.66
C LEU A 377 20.32 17.88 -1.15
N ARG A 378 21.13 18.80 -1.70
CA ARG A 378 22.52 18.50 -2.09
C ARG A 378 23.40 18.22 -0.88
N GLN A 379 23.27 18.98 0.21
CA GLN A 379 23.98 18.73 1.46
C GLN A 379 23.65 17.35 2.04
N LYS A 380 22.41 16.91 1.91
CA LYS A 380 21.96 15.57 2.31
C LYS A 380 22.32 14.45 1.31
N GLY A 381 22.77 14.78 0.11
CA GLY A 381 22.98 13.80 -0.96
C GLY A 381 21.68 13.21 -1.55
N TRP A 382 20.57 13.95 -1.45
CA TRP A 382 19.25 13.51 -1.88
C TRP A 382 18.74 14.19 -3.14
N PHE A 383 19.39 15.22 -3.64
CA PHE A 383 18.91 16.03 -4.76
C PHE A 383 18.58 15.17 -6.00
N ASP A 384 19.50 14.28 -6.39
CA ASP A 384 19.33 13.42 -7.56
C ASP A 384 18.23 12.36 -7.42
N LYS A 385 17.75 12.14 -6.20
CA LYS A 385 16.66 11.23 -5.88
C LYS A 385 15.32 11.95 -5.66
N THR A 386 15.29 13.28 -5.69
CA THR A 386 14.10 14.06 -5.36
C THR A 386 13.39 14.54 -6.61
N CYS A 387 12.07 14.34 -6.66
CA CYS A 387 11.16 14.95 -7.63
C CYS A 387 10.24 15.95 -6.92
N ILE A 388 10.07 17.13 -7.52
CA ILE A 388 8.93 17.99 -7.20
C ILE A 388 7.72 17.41 -7.92
N ALA A 389 6.73 16.98 -7.14
CA ALA A 389 5.60 16.19 -7.61
C ALA A 389 4.34 17.03 -7.77
N MET A 390 3.57 16.75 -8.80
CA MET A 390 2.27 17.39 -9.06
C MET A 390 1.24 16.36 -9.51
N ASP A 391 -0.02 16.68 -9.23
CA ASP A 391 -1.17 16.09 -9.88
C ASP A 391 -1.56 16.92 -11.10
N GLU A 392 -2.42 16.37 -11.96
CA GLU A 392 -2.92 17.07 -13.12
C GLU A 392 -3.75 18.32 -12.73
N ARG A 393 -3.41 19.42 -13.39
CA ARG A 393 -4.09 20.72 -13.27
C ARG A 393 -4.20 21.35 -14.66
N PRO A 394 -4.90 22.48 -14.82
CA PRO A 394 -4.90 23.21 -16.08
C PRO A 394 -3.49 23.40 -16.63
N MET A 395 -3.30 23.17 -17.93
CA MET A 395 -2.00 23.21 -18.60
C MET A 395 -1.21 24.47 -18.30
N LYS A 396 -1.88 25.64 -18.33
CA LYS A 396 -1.25 26.93 -18.01
C LYS A 396 -0.63 26.95 -16.61
N ASP A 397 -1.31 26.34 -15.63
CA ASP A 397 -0.85 26.30 -14.24
C ASP A 397 0.33 25.35 -14.09
N MET A 398 0.26 24.19 -14.76
CA MET A 398 1.39 23.23 -14.77
C MET A 398 2.64 23.84 -15.42
N GLN A 399 2.50 24.51 -16.56
CA GLN A 399 3.63 25.17 -17.23
C GLN A 399 4.24 26.29 -16.37
N ALA A 400 3.39 27.09 -15.70
CA ALA A 400 3.86 28.14 -14.80
C ALA A 400 4.60 27.57 -13.58
N ALA A 401 4.12 26.47 -12.99
CA ALA A 401 4.80 25.78 -11.89
C ALA A 401 6.13 25.16 -12.34
N ILE A 402 6.17 24.49 -13.50
CA ILE A 402 7.40 23.94 -14.10
C ILE A 402 8.44 25.04 -14.29
N LYS A 403 8.00 26.20 -14.81
CA LYS A 403 8.88 27.35 -14.97
C LYS A 403 9.51 27.78 -13.64
N VAL A 404 8.74 27.93 -12.56
CA VAL A 404 9.25 28.29 -11.23
C VAL A 404 10.24 27.24 -10.70
N ILE A 405 9.98 25.95 -10.92
CA ILE A 405 10.90 24.88 -10.54
C ILE A 405 12.22 25.01 -11.27
N LYS A 406 12.18 25.20 -12.60
CA LYS A 406 13.37 25.28 -13.45
C LYS A 406 14.15 26.60 -13.29
N ASP A 407 13.47 27.70 -12.98
CA ASP A 407 14.08 28.97 -12.63
C ASP A 407 14.80 28.91 -11.26
N ALA A 408 14.29 28.10 -10.32
CA ALA A 408 14.95 27.90 -9.04
C ALA A 408 16.20 27.02 -9.17
N ASP A 409 16.10 25.92 -9.90
CA ASP A 409 17.22 25.05 -10.27
C ASP A 409 16.83 24.20 -11.49
N LYS A 410 17.58 24.34 -12.59
CA LYS A 410 17.33 23.64 -13.85
C LYS A 410 17.39 22.11 -13.76
N ASP A 411 18.14 21.62 -12.78
CA ASP A 411 18.41 20.19 -12.63
C ASP A 411 17.37 19.46 -11.76
N TYR A 412 16.40 20.19 -11.20
CA TYR A 412 15.29 19.55 -10.50
C TYR A 412 14.57 18.54 -11.39
N LYS A 413 14.35 17.36 -10.86
CA LYS A 413 13.44 16.37 -11.43
C LYS A 413 12.01 16.72 -11.06
N ILE A 414 11.09 16.46 -12.00
CA ILE A 414 9.68 16.75 -11.84
C ILE A 414 8.91 15.45 -12.08
N SER A 415 7.88 15.21 -11.28
CA SER A 415 6.93 14.12 -11.49
C SER A 415 5.51 14.63 -11.65
N LEU A 416 4.71 13.91 -12.44
CA LEU A 416 3.30 14.20 -12.67
C LEU A 416 2.50 12.90 -12.67
N ALA A 417 1.34 12.90 -11.98
CA ALA A 417 0.28 11.92 -12.12
C ALA A 417 -0.94 12.57 -12.80
N GLY A 418 -1.32 12.09 -14.00
CA GLY A 418 -2.41 12.70 -14.78
C GLY A 418 -2.62 11.98 -16.11
N ILE A 419 -2.94 12.72 -17.16
CA ILE A 419 -2.99 12.19 -18.52
C ILE A 419 -1.77 12.65 -19.33
N TYR A 420 -1.56 12.06 -20.51
CA TYR A 420 -0.43 12.44 -21.35
C TYR A 420 -0.61 13.84 -21.98
N HIS A 421 0.43 14.68 -21.80
CA HIS A 421 0.53 16.03 -22.37
C HIS A 421 1.86 16.20 -23.07
N LYS A 422 1.81 16.38 -24.39
CA LYS A 422 2.99 16.57 -25.25
C LYS A 422 3.79 17.81 -24.86
N GLU A 423 3.10 18.86 -24.42
CA GLU A 423 3.65 20.20 -24.14
C GLU A 423 4.64 20.22 -22.97
N ILE A 424 4.47 19.33 -22.00
CA ILE A 424 5.29 19.29 -20.77
C ILE A 424 6.06 17.96 -20.61
N GLU A 425 5.85 17.00 -21.52
CA GLU A 425 6.40 15.65 -21.40
C GLU A 425 7.94 15.65 -21.23
N ARG A 426 8.64 16.55 -21.93
CA ARG A 426 10.10 16.65 -21.89
C ARG A 426 10.65 17.08 -20.53
N ASP A 427 9.88 17.87 -19.77
CA ASP A 427 10.26 18.38 -18.45
C ASP A 427 10.10 17.34 -17.34
N LEU A 428 9.29 16.30 -17.60
CA LEU A 428 8.94 15.29 -16.61
C LEU A 428 9.95 14.14 -16.58
N TYR A 429 10.56 13.91 -15.43
CA TYR A 429 11.40 12.75 -15.17
C TYR A 429 10.56 11.51 -14.89
N TYR A 430 9.61 11.59 -13.95
CA TYR A 430 8.67 10.54 -13.62
C TYR A 430 7.27 10.95 -14.07
N TYR A 431 6.72 10.21 -15.02
CA TYR A 431 5.41 10.49 -15.58
C TYR A 431 4.49 9.29 -15.41
N CYS A 432 3.44 9.47 -14.60
CA CYS A 432 2.41 8.47 -14.34
C CYS A 432 1.12 8.87 -15.03
N ILE A 433 0.55 8.01 -15.88
CA ILE A 433 -0.71 8.31 -16.57
C ILE A 433 -1.87 7.44 -16.09
N ALA A 434 -3.08 7.97 -16.19
CA ALA A 434 -4.30 7.27 -15.80
C ALA A 434 -4.52 6.01 -16.66
N TYR A 435 -5.02 4.94 -16.04
CA TYR A 435 -5.43 3.75 -16.75
C TYR A 435 -6.42 4.09 -17.87
N GLY A 436 -6.28 3.44 -19.04
CA GLY A 436 -7.09 3.75 -20.22
C GLY A 436 -6.55 4.88 -21.09
N HIS A 437 -5.49 5.55 -20.65
CA HIS A 437 -4.71 6.49 -21.46
C HIS A 437 -3.38 5.86 -21.86
N ASP A 438 -2.84 6.27 -23.00
CA ASP A 438 -1.60 5.70 -23.54
C ASP A 438 -0.57 6.80 -23.82
N PHE A 439 0.71 6.48 -23.62
CA PHE A 439 1.80 7.24 -24.23
C PHE A 439 1.93 6.86 -25.70
N PRO A 440 2.30 7.79 -26.59
CA PRO A 440 2.82 7.41 -27.90
C PRO A 440 4.03 6.46 -27.74
N GLN A 441 4.09 5.41 -28.59
CA GLN A 441 5.12 4.36 -28.42
C GLN A 441 6.55 4.87 -28.59
N ASP A 442 6.77 5.82 -29.50
CA ASP A 442 8.05 6.49 -29.68
C ASP A 442 8.48 7.29 -28.44
N VAL A 443 7.51 7.87 -27.74
CA VAL A 443 7.74 8.59 -26.47
C VAL A 443 8.19 7.64 -25.37
N LEU A 444 7.52 6.50 -25.19
CA LEU A 444 7.93 5.50 -24.19
C LEU A 444 9.36 4.99 -24.45
N ALA A 445 9.66 4.64 -25.70
CA ALA A 445 10.99 4.15 -26.08
C ALA A 445 12.07 5.19 -25.80
N ARG A 446 11.82 6.45 -26.16
CA ARG A 446 12.76 7.56 -25.91
C ARG A 446 12.92 7.83 -24.42
N ARG A 447 11.82 7.93 -23.64
CA ARG A 447 11.88 8.15 -22.19
C ARG A 447 12.70 7.08 -21.48
N ARG A 448 12.53 5.82 -21.90
CA ARG A 448 13.33 4.70 -21.34
C ARG A 448 14.81 4.82 -21.72
N ALA A 449 15.13 5.24 -22.94
CA ALA A 449 16.52 5.48 -23.37
C ALA A 449 17.16 6.65 -22.61
N GLU A 450 16.37 7.65 -22.21
CA GLU A 450 16.79 8.80 -21.38
C GLU A 450 16.83 8.47 -19.87
N GLY A 451 16.52 7.24 -19.45
CA GLY A 451 16.45 6.84 -18.05
C GLY A 451 15.32 7.48 -17.25
N LYS A 452 14.28 7.95 -17.95
CA LYS A 452 13.06 8.49 -17.35
C LYS A 452 12.07 7.39 -17.02
N ILE A 453 11.23 7.61 -16.01
CA ILE A 453 10.24 6.65 -15.50
C ILE A 453 8.87 6.96 -16.11
N SER A 454 8.20 5.93 -16.61
CA SER A 454 6.84 6.01 -17.17
C SER A 454 5.98 4.91 -16.58
N THR A 455 5.01 5.29 -15.75
CA THR A 455 4.11 4.36 -15.07
C THR A 455 2.64 4.66 -15.39
N TYR A 456 1.76 3.84 -14.86
CA TYR A 456 0.33 4.11 -14.91
C TYR A 456 -0.29 3.98 -13.52
N TYR A 457 -1.49 4.54 -13.32
CA TYR A 457 -2.24 4.43 -12.08
C TYR A 457 -3.69 4.06 -12.31
N THR A 458 -4.32 3.50 -11.26
CA THR A 458 -5.78 3.38 -11.13
C THR A 458 -6.24 4.18 -9.92
N CYS A 459 -7.47 4.65 -9.95
CA CYS A 459 -8.09 5.36 -8.84
C CYS A 459 -9.58 4.98 -8.71
N CYS A 460 -10.41 5.91 -8.28
CA CYS A 460 -11.85 5.71 -8.15
C CYS A 460 -12.60 5.64 -9.49
N THR A 461 -12.00 6.10 -10.59
CA THR A 461 -12.66 6.16 -11.92
C THR A 461 -12.84 4.80 -12.56
N GLU A 462 -11.95 3.84 -12.27
CA GLU A 462 -11.99 2.53 -12.89
C GLU A 462 -12.77 1.53 -12.03
N GLY A 463 -13.89 1.01 -12.56
CA GLY A 463 -14.58 -0.12 -11.97
C GLY A 463 -13.81 -1.45 -12.14
N PHE A 464 -12.93 -1.50 -13.14
CA PHE A 464 -12.03 -2.61 -13.46
C PHE A 464 -10.84 -2.09 -14.29
N PRO A 465 -9.60 -2.54 -14.02
CA PRO A 465 -9.20 -3.31 -12.82
C PRO A 465 -9.05 -2.40 -11.61
N ASN A 466 -9.29 -2.90 -10.41
CA ASN A 466 -9.09 -2.11 -9.20
C ASN A 466 -8.76 -2.97 -7.98
N THR A 467 -8.41 -2.29 -6.86
CA THR A 467 -8.16 -2.88 -5.55
C THR A 467 -9.14 -2.40 -4.49
N PHE A 468 -10.41 -2.16 -4.84
CA PHE A 468 -11.46 -1.94 -3.85
C PHE A 468 -11.65 -3.18 -2.98
N THR A 469 -12.19 -3.02 -1.78
CA THR A 469 -12.43 -4.16 -0.89
C THR A 469 -13.36 -5.21 -1.50
N PHE A 470 -14.27 -4.78 -2.38
CA PHE A 470 -15.18 -5.65 -3.14
C PHE A 470 -14.64 -6.12 -4.50
N SER A 471 -13.49 -5.60 -4.97
CA SER A 471 -12.89 -6.07 -6.22
C SER A 471 -12.50 -7.55 -6.13
N PRO A 472 -12.68 -8.35 -7.19
CA PRO A 472 -12.14 -9.71 -7.27
C PRO A 472 -10.62 -9.73 -7.03
N PRO A 473 -10.09 -10.67 -6.21
CA PRO A 473 -8.68 -10.66 -5.82
C PRO A 473 -7.67 -10.69 -6.96
N ALA A 474 -7.98 -11.41 -8.04
CA ALA A 474 -7.11 -11.52 -9.22
C ALA A 474 -6.86 -10.20 -9.94
N GLU A 475 -7.75 -9.21 -9.78
CA GLU A 475 -7.57 -7.90 -10.43
C GLU A 475 -6.31 -7.20 -9.97
N ALA A 476 -5.96 -7.32 -8.69
CA ALA A 476 -4.74 -6.73 -8.15
C ALA A 476 -3.47 -7.31 -8.79
N ALA A 477 -3.42 -8.63 -9.01
CA ALA A 477 -2.31 -9.27 -9.71
C ALA A 477 -2.29 -8.90 -11.22
N TRP A 478 -3.46 -8.89 -11.85
CA TRP A 478 -3.61 -8.50 -13.25
C TRP A 478 -3.12 -7.07 -13.50
N MET A 479 -3.47 -6.13 -12.59
CA MET A 479 -3.02 -4.73 -12.66
C MET A 479 -1.50 -4.61 -12.66
N ALA A 480 -0.81 -5.33 -11.78
CA ALA A 480 0.64 -5.30 -11.76
C ALA A 480 1.23 -5.75 -13.11
N VAL A 481 0.71 -6.85 -13.69
CA VAL A 481 1.20 -7.39 -14.97
C VAL A 481 0.84 -6.47 -16.14
N HIS A 482 -0.28 -5.74 -16.08
CA HIS A 482 -0.64 -4.72 -17.06
C HIS A 482 0.45 -3.65 -17.23
N ALA A 483 1.20 -3.32 -16.19
CA ALA A 483 2.33 -2.40 -16.34
C ALA A 483 3.25 -2.84 -17.49
N LEU A 484 3.62 -4.12 -17.53
CA LEU A 484 4.45 -4.65 -18.61
C LEU A 484 3.68 -4.89 -19.93
N GLY A 485 2.36 -5.13 -19.85
CA GLY A 485 1.48 -5.23 -21.01
C GLY A 485 1.38 -3.92 -21.80
N GLY A 486 1.31 -2.81 -21.09
CA GLY A 486 1.30 -1.44 -21.62
C GLY A 486 2.68 -0.83 -21.88
N ASP A 487 3.77 -1.60 -21.69
CA ASP A 487 5.14 -1.12 -21.79
C ASP A 487 5.52 -0.03 -20.77
N TYR A 488 4.83 0.01 -19.63
CA TYR A 488 5.16 0.89 -18.51
C TYR A 488 6.26 0.30 -17.61
N ASP A 489 6.91 1.17 -16.85
CA ASP A 489 7.95 0.78 -15.91
C ASP A 489 7.39 0.37 -14.54
N GLY A 490 6.08 0.56 -14.29
CA GLY A 490 5.44 0.19 -13.03
C GLY A 490 4.03 0.73 -12.85
N TYR A 491 3.60 0.74 -11.59
CA TYR A 491 2.24 1.05 -11.16
C TYR A 491 2.24 2.01 -9.98
N LEU A 492 1.35 2.99 -10.01
CA LEU A 492 1.08 3.92 -8.91
C LEU A 492 -0.35 3.76 -8.41
N ARG A 493 -0.53 3.92 -7.08
CA ARG A 493 -1.82 4.19 -6.46
C ARG A 493 -1.68 5.28 -5.42
N TRP A 494 -2.62 6.21 -5.44
CA TRP A 494 -2.60 7.43 -4.64
C TRP A 494 -2.72 7.21 -3.12
N SER A 495 -2.91 5.95 -2.66
CA SER A 495 -2.97 5.68 -1.25
C SER A 495 -2.63 4.23 -0.88
N TYR A 496 -1.70 4.10 0.07
CA TYR A 496 -1.31 2.84 0.71
C TYR A 496 -2.09 2.60 2.01
N ASN A 497 -2.16 3.63 2.86
CA ASN A 497 -2.67 3.52 4.23
C ASN A 497 -3.42 4.78 4.71
N SER A 498 -4.13 5.47 3.84
CA SER A 498 -5.03 6.56 4.24
C SER A 498 -6.33 5.96 4.81
N TRP A 499 -6.23 5.48 6.04
CA TRP A 499 -7.29 4.72 6.70
C TRP A 499 -8.55 5.54 6.94
N THR A 500 -9.71 4.91 6.79
CA THR A 500 -11.00 5.41 7.27
C THR A 500 -10.97 5.55 8.79
N ARG A 501 -12.05 6.04 9.38
CA ARG A 501 -12.11 6.22 10.84
C ARG A 501 -11.96 4.90 11.61
N ASP A 502 -12.55 3.82 11.11
CA ASP A 502 -12.52 2.48 11.71
C ASP A 502 -12.18 1.41 10.65
N PRO A 503 -10.95 1.40 10.13
CA PRO A 503 -10.60 0.66 8.93
C PRO A 503 -10.71 -0.87 9.08
N LEU A 504 -10.56 -1.41 10.30
CA LEU A 504 -10.69 -2.85 10.53
C LEU A 504 -12.13 -3.35 10.41
N ARG A 505 -13.12 -2.49 10.65
CA ARG A 505 -14.54 -2.88 10.60
C ARG A 505 -15.28 -2.29 9.42
N ASP A 506 -14.92 -1.07 8.98
CA ASP A 506 -15.62 -0.35 7.93
C ASP A 506 -14.65 0.32 6.95
N SER A 507 -14.60 -0.20 5.73
CA SER A 507 -13.76 0.33 4.65
C SER A 507 -14.44 1.39 3.80
N ARG A 508 -15.72 1.68 4.06
CA ARG A 508 -16.49 2.67 3.30
C ARG A 508 -16.02 4.08 3.59
N PHE A 509 -16.01 4.92 2.58
CA PHE A 509 -15.61 6.31 2.69
C PHE A 509 -16.53 7.21 1.86
N ARG A 510 -16.75 8.47 2.33
CA ARG A 510 -17.76 9.36 1.74
C ARG A 510 -17.47 9.81 0.30
N LYS A 511 -16.21 9.77 -0.12
CA LYS A 511 -15.79 10.36 -1.41
C LYS A 511 -15.36 9.34 -2.43
N TRP A 512 -15.05 8.14 -1.99
CA TRP A 512 -14.45 7.10 -2.82
C TRP A 512 -15.04 5.75 -2.47
N ALA A 513 -15.00 4.82 -3.40
CA ALA A 513 -15.41 3.44 -3.18
C ALA A 513 -14.63 2.80 -2.02
N ALA A 514 -15.25 1.85 -1.34
CA ALA A 514 -14.66 1.18 -0.20
C ALA A 514 -13.30 0.55 -0.52
N GLY A 515 -12.28 0.92 0.26
CA GLY A 515 -10.92 0.43 0.07
C GLY A 515 -10.09 1.16 -1.00
N ASP A 516 -10.61 2.23 -1.60
CA ASP A 516 -9.82 3.06 -2.53
C ASP A 516 -8.68 3.78 -1.80
N THR A 517 -8.90 4.18 -0.55
CA THR A 517 -7.96 4.97 0.25
C THR A 517 -6.88 4.18 0.97
N TYR A 518 -6.93 2.84 0.93
CA TYR A 518 -5.88 2.00 1.54
C TYR A 518 -5.95 0.55 1.03
N CYS A 519 -4.82 -0.15 1.09
CA CYS A 519 -4.72 -1.56 0.72
C CYS A 519 -4.18 -2.47 1.84
N MET A 520 -3.82 -1.90 3.00
CA MET A 520 -3.41 -2.62 4.19
C MET A 520 -4.09 -2.04 5.43
N TYR A 521 -4.09 -2.77 6.52
CA TYR A 521 -4.84 -2.46 7.74
C TYR A 521 -3.93 -2.18 8.93
N PRO A 522 -4.42 -1.43 9.95
CA PRO A 522 -3.65 -1.20 11.16
C PRO A 522 -3.24 -2.50 11.88
N GLY A 523 -2.19 -2.40 12.70
CA GLY A 523 -1.60 -3.53 13.42
C GLY A 523 -0.80 -4.46 12.51
N PRO A 524 0.01 -3.94 11.60
CA PRO A 524 0.55 -4.42 10.31
C PRO A 524 -0.18 -5.66 9.76
N ARG A 525 -1.48 -5.50 9.51
CA ARG A 525 -2.31 -6.50 8.85
C ARG A 525 -2.32 -6.27 7.35
N SER A 526 -1.91 -7.27 6.59
CA SER A 526 -2.03 -7.30 5.13
C SER A 526 -3.50 -7.47 4.71
N SER A 527 -3.75 -7.47 3.42
CA SER A 527 -5.04 -7.79 2.83
C SER A 527 -4.90 -8.78 1.67
N ILE A 528 -5.99 -9.46 1.33
CA ILE A 528 -6.01 -10.35 0.14
C ILE A 528 -5.57 -9.56 -1.11
N ARG A 529 -6.08 -8.35 -1.30
CA ARG A 529 -5.78 -7.51 -2.48
C ARG A 529 -4.32 -7.03 -2.49
N PHE A 530 -3.71 -6.74 -1.33
CA PHE A 530 -2.29 -6.37 -1.27
C PHE A 530 -1.37 -7.56 -1.54
N GLU A 531 -1.68 -8.74 -0.98
CA GLU A 531 -0.92 -9.98 -1.28
C GLU A 531 -1.01 -10.34 -2.77
N ARG A 532 -2.19 -10.19 -3.38
CA ARG A 532 -2.37 -10.42 -4.82
C ARG A 532 -1.64 -9.38 -5.69
N LEU A 533 -1.57 -8.11 -5.24
CA LEU A 533 -0.75 -7.10 -5.92
C LEU A 533 0.74 -7.47 -5.90
N ILE A 534 1.25 -7.91 -4.75
CA ILE A 534 2.64 -8.37 -4.61
C ILE A 534 2.93 -9.55 -5.52
N GLU A 535 2.02 -10.50 -5.62
CA GLU A 535 2.13 -11.65 -6.53
C GLU A 535 2.27 -11.18 -7.99
N GLY A 536 1.44 -10.24 -8.42
CA GLY A 536 1.55 -9.64 -9.75
C GLY A 536 2.88 -8.91 -9.99
N LEU A 537 3.41 -8.22 -8.98
CA LEU A 537 4.74 -7.59 -9.07
C LEU A 537 5.87 -8.62 -9.19
N GLN A 538 5.78 -9.73 -8.47
CA GLN A 538 6.72 -10.85 -8.60
C GLN A 538 6.65 -11.48 -9.99
N ILE A 539 5.45 -11.62 -10.56
CA ILE A 539 5.26 -12.04 -11.96
C ILE A 539 5.99 -11.08 -12.91
N CYS A 540 5.88 -9.76 -12.70
CA CYS A 540 6.60 -8.77 -13.50
C CYS A 540 8.12 -8.97 -13.43
N GLU A 541 8.67 -9.19 -12.23
CA GLU A 541 10.10 -9.43 -12.06
C GLU A 541 10.56 -10.72 -12.76
N LYS A 542 9.79 -11.80 -12.66
CA LYS A 542 10.04 -13.03 -13.41
C LYS A 542 10.04 -12.77 -14.92
N ILE A 543 9.08 -12.01 -15.43
CA ILE A 543 9.03 -11.64 -16.86
C ILE A 543 10.28 -10.86 -17.27
N VAL A 544 10.70 -9.87 -16.50
CA VAL A 544 11.92 -9.07 -16.75
C VAL A 544 13.15 -9.96 -16.80
N LEU A 545 13.31 -10.86 -15.84
CA LEU A 545 14.44 -11.79 -15.77
C LEU A 545 14.43 -12.79 -16.95
N MET A 546 13.27 -13.34 -17.27
CA MET A 546 13.13 -14.29 -18.38
C MET A 546 13.36 -13.62 -19.74
N ARG A 547 12.91 -12.38 -19.93
CA ARG A 547 13.22 -11.59 -21.14
C ARG A 547 14.71 -11.38 -21.32
N LYS A 548 15.43 -10.99 -20.24
CA LYS A 548 16.89 -10.85 -20.24
C LYS A 548 17.59 -12.17 -20.57
N GLU A 549 17.18 -13.26 -19.94
CA GLU A 549 17.75 -14.60 -20.17
C GLU A 549 17.53 -15.07 -21.61
N TYR A 550 16.30 -15.01 -22.12
CA TYR A 550 15.99 -15.47 -23.46
C TYR A 550 16.67 -14.64 -24.55
N THR A 551 16.82 -13.33 -24.32
CA THR A 551 17.60 -12.46 -25.22
C THR A 551 19.08 -12.86 -25.21
N ARG A 552 19.68 -12.99 -24.03
CA ARG A 552 21.11 -13.35 -23.87
C ARG A 552 21.43 -14.74 -24.44
N THR A 553 20.52 -15.69 -24.32
CA THR A 553 20.73 -17.09 -24.75
C THR A 553 20.16 -17.38 -26.14
N GLY A 554 19.65 -16.38 -26.86
CA GLY A 554 19.11 -16.55 -28.20
C GLY A 554 17.82 -17.37 -28.31
N GLN A 555 17.06 -17.55 -27.22
CA GLN A 555 15.82 -18.34 -27.19
C GLN A 555 14.62 -17.55 -27.76
N LYS A 556 14.71 -17.16 -29.03
CA LYS A 556 13.74 -16.27 -29.70
C LYS A 556 12.29 -16.75 -29.59
N ALA A 557 12.03 -18.03 -29.81
CA ALA A 557 10.65 -18.57 -29.76
C ALA A 557 10.03 -18.44 -28.36
N LYS A 558 10.81 -18.70 -27.28
CA LYS A 558 10.35 -18.52 -25.91
C LYS A 558 10.10 -17.05 -25.59
N LEU A 559 10.99 -16.15 -26.03
CA LEU A 559 10.83 -14.71 -25.86
C LEU A 559 9.56 -14.22 -26.55
N GLN A 560 9.30 -14.66 -27.78
CA GLN A 560 8.08 -14.31 -28.53
C GLN A 560 6.82 -14.83 -27.84
N LYS A 561 6.82 -16.08 -27.34
CA LYS A 561 5.70 -16.65 -26.61
C LYS A 561 5.41 -15.85 -25.32
N LEU A 562 6.45 -15.52 -24.55
CA LEU A 562 6.33 -14.71 -23.33
C LEU A 562 5.76 -13.32 -23.65
N ASN A 563 6.34 -12.62 -24.63
CA ASN A 563 5.89 -11.28 -25.00
C ASN A 563 4.44 -11.28 -25.52
N LYS A 564 4.05 -12.30 -26.33
CA LYS A 564 2.67 -12.45 -26.80
C LYS A 564 1.69 -12.62 -25.62
N MET A 565 2.08 -13.36 -24.58
CA MET A 565 1.23 -13.53 -23.40
C MET A 565 1.12 -12.23 -22.59
N VAL A 566 2.24 -11.53 -22.37
CA VAL A 566 2.26 -10.26 -21.61
C VAL A 566 1.41 -9.19 -22.32
N LYS A 567 1.47 -9.09 -23.65
CA LYS A 567 0.67 -8.12 -24.43
C LYS A 567 -0.84 -8.33 -24.34
N LYS A 568 -1.32 -9.45 -23.81
CA LYS A 568 -2.75 -9.66 -23.54
C LYS A 568 -3.23 -8.94 -22.27
N PHE A 569 -2.34 -8.49 -21.39
CA PHE A 569 -2.71 -7.74 -20.18
C PHE A 569 -2.94 -6.26 -20.52
N THR A 570 -3.98 -5.97 -21.29
CA THR A 570 -4.34 -4.62 -21.73
C THR A 570 -5.85 -4.40 -21.65
N PRO A 571 -6.34 -3.14 -21.58
CA PRO A 571 -7.77 -2.84 -21.57
C PRO A 571 -8.50 -3.34 -22.82
N GLN A 572 -7.81 -3.39 -23.96
CA GLN A 572 -8.37 -3.85 -25.23
C GLN A 572 -8.66 -5.36 -25.22
N GLU A 573 -7.78 -6.14 -24.61
CA GLU A 573 -7.93 -7.60 -24.49
C GLU A 573 -8.90 -7.99 -23.36
N VAL A 574 -8.85 -7.25 -22.24
CA VAL A 574 -9.69 -7.49 -21.06
C VAL A 574 -10.43 -6.21 -20.66
N PRO A 575 -11.50 -5.85 -21.38
CA PRO A 575 -12.38 -4.77 -20.93
C PRO A 575 -13.17 -5.17 -19.67
N ALA A 576 -13.77 -4.19 -18.98
CA ALA A 576 -14.52 -4.39 -17.73
C ALA A 576 -15.61 -5.48 -17.84
N SER A 577 -16.25 -5.61 -19.02
CA SER A 577 -17.24 -6.66 -19.30
C SER A 577 -16.67 -8.09 -19.30
N LYS A 578 -15.34 -8.23 -19.42
CA LYS A 578 -14.61 -9.49 -19.40
C LYS A 578 -13.71 -9.65 -18.17
N ARG A 579 -13.94 -8.90 -17.10
CA ARG A 579 -13.10 -8.91 -15.86
C ARG A 579 -12.86 -10.32 -15.29
N ALA A 580 -13.78 -11.26 -15.51
CA ALA A 580 -13.63 -12.65 -15.08
C ALA A 580 -12.42 -13.36 -15.73
N LEU A 581 -11.87 -12.83 -16.83
CA LEU A 581 -10.65 -13.36 -17.46
C LEU A 581 -9.37 -13.03 -16.67
N ALA A 582 -9.41 -12.10 -15.71
CA ALA A 582 -8.21 -11.72 -14.95
C ALA A 582 -7.57 -12.91 -14.22
N ALA A 583 -8.37 -13.72 -13.51
CA ALA A 583 -7.86 -14.88 -12.77
C ALA A 583 -7.20 -15.94 -13.70
N PRO A 584 -7.87 -16.47 -14.73
CA PRO A 584 -7.22 -17.46 -15.60
C PRO A 584 -6.03 -16.91 -16.38
N MET A 585 -5.96 -15.62 -16.65
CA MET A 585 -4.79 -15.01 -17.29
C MET A 585 -3.59 -14.93 -16.36
N VAL A 586 -3.80 -14.54 -15.09
CA VAL A 586 -2.75 -14.54 -14.07
C VAL A 586 -2.23 -15.96 -13.87
N GLU A 587 -3.11 -16.95 -13.74
CA GLU A 587 -2.71 -18.37 -13.66
C GLU A 587 -1.89 -18.82 -14.88
N ALA A 588 -2.32 -18.47 -16.10
CA ALA A 588 -1.65 -18.87 -17.32
C ALA A 588 -0.24 -18.26 -17.46
N ILE A 589 -0.03 -16.99 -17.06
CA ILE A 589 1.30 -16.38 -17.08
C ILE A 589 2.21 -16.99 -16.01
N GLU A 590 1.70 -17.29 -14.82
CA GLU A 590 2.45 -17.99 -13.78
C GLU A 590 2.90 -19.37 -14.22
N GLN A 591 2.00 -20.15 -14.84
CA GLN A 591 2.34 -21.47 -15.40
C GLN A 591 3.42 -21.37 -16.49
N LEU A 592 3.44 -20.29 -17.28
CA LEU A 592 4.46 -20.07 -18.30
C LEU A 592 5.84 -19.74 -17.71
N LEU A 593 5.88 -19.10 -16.54
CA LEU A 593 7.11 -18.65 -15.87
C LEU A 593 7.70 -19.72 -14.93
N ASN A 594 6.88 -20.67 -14.47
CA ASN A 594 7.22 -21.76 -13.57
C ASN A 594 7.32 -23.10 -14.32
#